data_636e1a7eb07bbb42e3949278dfb36ad3
#
_entry.id   636e1a7eb07bbb42e3949278dfb36ad3
#
_cell.length_a   1.000
_cell.length_b   1.000
_cell.length_c   1.000
_cell.angle_alpha   90.00
_cell.angle_beta   90.00
_cell.angle_gamma   90.00
#
_symmetry.space_group_name_H-M   'P 1'
#
loop_
_entity.id
_entity.type
_entity.pdbx_description
1 polymer ?
#
loop_
_entity_poly.entity_id
_entity_poly.type
_entity_poly.pdbx_seq_one_letter_code
_entity_poly.pdbx_strand_id
1 'polypeptide(L)'
;MGEKQRLRKNSEFDAVYERGKSWAGDFLVLKALPNGLEWNRYGFVTGKRVGKAVVRNRVKRRLREIARATTTNSGWDIVIVARSRAATASYNELKAAVAGLLHRARILADKDGAKGAGVI
;
A
#
# COMPACT_ATOMS: atom_id res chain seq x y z
N MET A 1 -0.56 -0.88 13.47
CA MET A 1 0.29 0.11 12.83
C MET A 1 0.35 1.34 13.69
N GLY A 2 1.55 1.77 14.05
CA GLY A 2 1.70 2.89 14.96
C GLY A 2 1.44 4.22 14.27
N GLU A 3 1.33 5.27 15.08
CA GLU A 3 1.08 6.57 14.53
C GLU A 3 2.13 7.06 13.57
N LYS A 4 3.37 6.86 13.83
CA LYS A 4 4.40 7.36 12.94
C LYS A 4 4.46 6.59 11.63
N GLN A 5 3.73 5.50 11.52
CA GLN A 5 3.69 4.73 10.30
C GLN A 5 2.47 5.06 9.43
N ARG A 6 1.80 6.15 9.73
CA ARG A 6 0.64 6.57 8.95
C ARG A 6 0.91 7.92 8.32
N LEU A 7 0.52 8.05 7.07
CA LEU A 7 0.52 9.35 6.42
C LEU A 7 -0.65 10.14 6.97
N ARG A 8 -0.40 11.39 7.37
CA ARG A 8 -1.44 12.19 7.98
C ARG A 8 -1.72 13.48 7.29
N LYS A 9 -0.71 14.17 6.83
CA LYS A 9 -0.90 15.50 6.28
C LYS A 9 -1.20 15.45 4.81
N ASN A 10 -2.01 16.38 4.34
CA ASN A 10 -2.31 16.46 2.92
C ASN A 10 -1.02 16.65 2.11
N SER A 11 -0.04 17.39 2.65
CA SER A 11 1.20 17.59 1.95
C SER A 11 1.96 16.29 1.75
N GLU A 12 1.82 15.34 2.67
CA GLU A 12 2.49 14.05 2.53
C GLU A 12 1.86 13.24 1.41
N PHE A 13 0.52 13.23 1.34
CA PHE A 13 -0.18 12.56 0.26
C PHE A 13 0.13 13.24 -1.08
N ASP A 14 0.12 14.56 -1.11
CA ASP A 14 0.39 15.29 -2.33
C ASP A 14 1.79 14.99 -2.88
N ALA A 15 2.77 14.88 -1.99
CA ALA A 15 4.13 14.56 -2.42
C ALA A 15 4.18 13.20 -3.12
N VAL A 16 3.45 12.22 -2.59
CA VAL A 16 3.42 10.89 -3.20
C VAL A 16 2.72 10.96 -4.55
N TYR A 17 1.62 11.70 -4.63
CA TYR A 17 0.90 11.82 -5.89
C TYR A 17 1.71 12.55 -6.95
N GLU A 18 2.43 13.59 -6.57
CA GLU A 18 3.20 14.37 -7.52
C GLU A 18 4.54 13.80 -7.90
N ARG A 19 5.23 13.21 -6.97
CA ARG A 19 6.58 12.75 -7.23
C ARG A 19 6.80 11.26 -7.15
N GLY A 20 5.82 10.53 -6.64
CA GLY A 20 5.94 9.09 -6.50
C GLY A 20 5.72 8.35 -7.80
N LYS A 21 6.08 7.09 -7.81
CA LYS A 21 5.78 6.22 -8.93
C LYS A 21 4.49 5.48 -8.63
N SER A 22 3.86 4.97 -9.67
CA SER A 22 2.55 4.38 -9.55
C SER A 22 2.49 3.04 -10.28
N TRP A 23 1.85 2.08 -9.66
CA TRP A 23 1.62 0.75 -10.26
C TRP A 23 0.15 0.41 -10.09
N ALA A 24 -0.49 0.00 -11.17
CA ALA A 24 -1.92 -0.28 -11.14
C ALA A 24 -2.18 -1.78 -11.24
N GLY A 25 -3.15 -2.24 -10.49
CA GLY A 25 -3.67 -3.60 -10.58
C GLY A 25 -5.18 -3.55 -10.75
N ASP A 26 -5.82 -4.71 -10.73
CA ASP A 26 -7.26 -4.78 -10.92
C ASP A 26 -8.05 -4.19 -9.78
N PHE A 27 -7.58 -4.37 -8.56
CA PHE A 27 -8.30 -3.92 -7.38
C PHE A 27 -7.73 -2.66 -6.76
N LEU A 28 -6.46 -2.40 -6.96
CA LEU A 28 -5.75 -1.36 -6.24
C LEU A 28 -4.76 -0.64 -7.14
N VAL A 29 -4.44 0.59 -6.77
CA VAL A 29 -3.31 1.31 -7.36
C VAL A 29 -2.37 1.61 -6.20
N LEU A 30 -1.09 1.34 -6.38
CA LEU A 30 -0.09 1.61 -5.36
C LEU A 30 0.79 2.74 -5.84
N LYS A 31 0.99 3.74 -4.98
CA LYS A 31 1.89 4.84 -5.29
C LYS A 31 2.93 4.89 -4.18
N ALA A 32 4.17 5.13 -4.53
CA ALA A 32 5.24 5.09 -3.53
C ALA A 32 6.31 6.12 -3.82
N LEU A 33 6.85 6.69 -2.76
CA LEU A 33 7.90 7.69 -2.84
C LEU A 33 8.88 7.41 -1.70
N PRO A 34 10.19 7.41 -1.96
CA PRO A 34 11.16 7.25 -0.88
C PRO A 34 11.02 8.40 0.11
N ASN A 35 11.09 8.11 1.40
CA ASN A 35 10.85 9.14 2.41
C ASN A 35 12.08 9.45 3.29
N GLY A 36 13.19 8.76 3.12
CA GLY A 36 14.37 9.03 3.92
C GLY A 36 14.30 8.60 5.37
N LEU A 37 13.23 7.91 5.75
CA LEU A 37 13.07 7.46 7.12
C LEU A 37 13.47 6.00 7.24
N GLU A 38 13.56 5.52 8.47
CA GLU A 38 13.89 4.12 8.71
C GLU A 38 12.63 3.26 8.78
N TRP A 39 11.48 3.82 8.50
CA TRP A 39 10.22 3.09 8.51
C TRP A 39 9.36 3.56 7.36
N ASN A 40 8.32 2.79 7.05
CA ASN A 40 7.36 3.17 6.01
C ASN A 40 6.18 3.89 6.62
N ARG A 41 5.58 4.77 5.85
CA ARG A 41 4.32 5.40 6.24
C ARG A 41 3.28 5.04 5.20
N TYR A 42 2.10 4.65 5.64
CA TYR A 42 1.04 4.20 4.76
C TYR A 42 -0.16 5.12 4.77
N GLY A 43 -0.76 5.30 3.61
CA GLY A 43 -2.06 5.94 3.49
C GLY A 43 -2.98 5.05 2.67
N PHE A 44 -4.24 4.93 3.09
CA PHE A 44 -5.20 4.09 2.39
C PHE A 44 -6.36 4.97 1.95
N VAL A 45 -6.63 4.97 0.66
CA VAL A 45 -7.67 5.83 0.09
C VAL A 45 -8.77 4.97 -0.50
N THR A 46 -10.01 5.17 -0.02
CA THR A 46 -11.16 4.47 -0.57
C THR A 46 -12.19 5.53 -0.91
N GLY A 47 -12.35 5.80 -2.19
CA GLY A 47 -13.29 6.83 -2.65
C GLY A 47 -14.72 6.33 -2.73
N LYS A 48 -15.60 7.24 -3.11
CA LYS A 48 -17.01 6.91 -3.19
C LYS A 48 -17.35 5.82 -4.18
N ARG A 49 -16.52 5.65 -5.20
CA ARG A 49 -16.76 4.62 -6.19
C ARG A 49 -16.63 3.21 -5.62
N VAL A 50 -15.96 3.05 -4.48
CA VAL A 50 -15.83 1.74 -3.87
C VAL A 50 -17.16 1.33 -3.23
N GLY A 51 -17.95 2.30 -2.77
CA GLY A 51 -19.24 1.99 -2.19
C GLY A 51 -19.59 2.89 -1.03
N LYS A 52 -20.62 2.49 -0.27
CA LYS A 52 -21.06 3.24 0.88
C LYS A 52 -20.00 3.17 1.98
N ALA A 53 -20.18 3.99 2.99
CA ALA A 53 -19.21 4.09 4.08
C ALA A 53 -18.87 2.76 4.71
N VAL A 54 -19.85 1.89 4.89
CA VAL A 54 -19.60 0.57 5.47
C VAL A 54 -18.64 -0.24 4.62
N VAL A 55 -18.83 -0.21 3.30
CA VAL A 55 -17.98 -0.93 2.38
C VAL A 55 -16.58 -0.33 2.36
N ARG A 56 -16.52 1.01 2.29
CA ARG A 56 -15.23 1.69 2.25
C ARG A 56 -14.42 1.42 3.52
N ASN A 57 -15.09 1.43 4.67
CA ASN A 57 -14.41 1.17 5.93
C ASN A 57 -13.91 -0.27 6.02
N ARG A 58 -14.68 -1.21 5.49
CA ARG A 58 -14.27 -2.61 5.47
C ARG A 58 -13.04 -2.82 4.60
N VAL A 59 -13.03 -2.22 3.41
CA VAL A 59 -11.89 -2.33 2.51
C VAL A 59 -10.66 -1.70 3.15
N LYS A 60 -10.82 -0.51 3.72
CA LYS A 60 -9.70 0.17 4.35
C LYS A 60 -9.13 -0.64 5.51
N ARG A 61 -10.00 -1.23 6.33
CA ARG A 61 -9.54 -2.03 7.45
C ARG A 61 -8.76 -3.25 6.97
N ARG A 62 -9.25 -3.90 5.92
CA ARG A 62 -8.57 -5.06 5.37
C ARG A 62 -7.20 -4.71 4.81
N LEU A 63 -7.13 -3.59 4.09
CA LEU A 63 -5.85 -3.14 3.54
C LEU A 63 -4.85 -2.81 4.64
N ARG A 64 -5.35 -2.22 5.75
CA ARG A 64 -4.48 -1.90 6.86
C ARG A 64 -3.95 -3.17 7.52
N GLU A 65 -4.80 -4.18 7.68
CA GLU A 65 -4.37 -5.45 8.24
C GLU A 65 -3.36 -6.15 7.34
N ILE A 66 -3.59 -6.12 6.04
CA ILE A 66 -2.70 -6.73 5.08
C ILE A 66 -1.34 -6.05 5.11
N ALA A 67 -1.33 -4.72 5.12
CA ALA A 67 -0.07 -3.97 5.14
C ALA A 67 0.72 -4.28 6.41
N ARG A 68 0.03 -4.38 7.55
CA ARG A 68 0.70 -4.67 8.79
C ARG A 68 1.34 -6.05 8.77
N ALA A 69 0.71 -7.01 8.13
CA ALA A 69 1.20 -8.37 8.08
C ALA A 69 2.23 -8.62 6.98
N THR A 70 2.44 -7.67 6.10
CA THR A 70 3.33 -7.85 4.96
C THR A 70 4.70 -7.25 5.28
N THR A 71 5.74 -8.04 5.11
CA THR A 71 7.10 -7.56 5.37
C THR A 71 7.58 -6.77 4.16
N THR A 72 8.04 -5.56 4.40
CA THR A 72 8.48 -4.68 3.33
C THR A 72 9.83 -4.06 3.66
N ASN A 73 10.51 -3.60 2.62
CA ASN A 73 11.72 -2.80 2.81
C ASN A 73 11.27 -1.44 3.35
N SER A 74 12.08 -0.82 4.18
CA SER A 74 11.71 0.44 4.83
C SER A 74 12.09 1.64 4.00
N GLY A 75 11.60 2.80 4.40
CA GLY A 75 12.00 4.06 3.77
C GLY A 75 11.05 4.55 2.69
N TRP A 76 9.79 4.14 2.74
CA TRP A 76 8.82 4.51 1.72
C TRP A 76 7.56 5.13 2.29
N ASP A 77 7.05 6.14 1.58
CA ASP A 77 5.69 6.60 1.80
C ASP A 77 4.85 5.89 0.74
N ILE A 78 3.87 5.13 1.17
CA ILE A 78 3.08 4.28 0.29
C ILE A 78 1.61 4.65 0.41
N VAL A 79 0.99 4.96 -0.73
CA VAL A 79 -0.45 5.23 -0.76
C VAL A 79 -1.10 4.11 -1.57
N ILE A 80 -2.06 3.43 -0.98
CA ILE A 80 -2.80 2.38 -1.66
C ILE A 80 -4.21 2.90 -1.89
N VAL A 81 -4.57 3.03 -3.16
CA VAL A 81 -5.87 3.56 -3.57
C VAL A 81 -6.73 2.40 -4.01
N ALA A 82 -7.88 2.23 -3.40
CA ALA A 82 -8.79 1.14 -3.76
C ALA A 82 -9.59 1.53 -5.00
N ARG A 83 -9.66 0.62 -5.95
CA ARG A 83 -10.50 0.79 -7.13
C ARG A 83 -11.88 0.21 -6.83
N SER A 84 -12.86 0.52 -7.66
CA SER A 84 -14.23 0.07 -7.40
C SER A 84 -14.34 -1.45 -7.23
N ARG A 85 -13.54 -2.21 -7.95
CA ARG A 85 -13.59 -3.67 -7.85
C ARG A 85 -13.13 -4.19 -6.48
N ALA A 86 -12.46 -3.38 -5.69
CA ALA A 86 -12.05 -3.80 -4.35
C ALA A 86 -13.26 -4.04 -3.45
N ALA A 87 -14.41 -3.45 -3.78
CA ALA A 87 -15.61 -3.58 -2.95
C ALA A 87 -16.05 -5.04 -2.82
N THR A 88 -15.87 -5.83 -3.88
CA THR A 88 -16.31 -7.23 -3.88
C THR A 88 -15.15 -8.20 -3.84
N ALA A 89 -13.93 -7.73 -3.71
CA ALA A 89 -12.77 -8.60 -3.65
C ALA A 89 -12.72 -9.32 -2.30
N SER A 90 -12.25 -10.55 -2.31
CA SER A 90 -12.07 -11.28 -1.06
C SER A 90 -10.81 -10.76 -0.37
N TYR A 91 -10.67 -11.10 0.89
CA TYR A 91 -9.46 -10.72 1.64
C TYR A 91 -8.22 -11.29 0.94
N ASN A 92 -8.29 -12.55 0.50
CA ASN A 92 -7.14 -13.16 -0.17
C ASN A 92 -6.81 -12.50 -1.49
N GLU A 93 -7.81 -12.04 -2.21
CA GLU A 93 -7.57 -11.32 -3.47
C GLU A 93 -6.90 -9.99 -3.19
N LEU A 94 -7.32 -9.29 -2.15
CA LEU A 94 -6.69 -8.02 -1.78
C LEU A 94 -5.27 -8.26 -1.29
N LYS A 95 -5.05 -9.33 -0.52
CA LYS A 95 -3.73 -9.66 -0.02
C LYS A 95 -2.77 -9.93 -1.17
N ALA A 96 -3.21 -10.72 -2.15
CA ALA A 96 -2.38 -11.02 -3.31
C ALA A 96 -2.11 -9.76 -4.13
N ALA A 97 -3.11 -8.87 -4.24
CA ALA A 97 -2.95 -7.64 -4.99
C ALA A 97 -1.91 -6.73 -4.33
N VAL A 98 -1.95 -6.59 -3.01
CA VAL A 98 -0.97 -5.77 -2.30
C VAL A 98 0.43 -6.35 -2.48
N ALA A 99 0.58 -7.65 -2.29
CA ALA A 99 1.89 -8.29 -2.40
C ALA A 99 2.43 -8.15 -3.83
N GLY A 100 1.58 -8.32 -4.81
CA GLY A 100 1.99 -8.19 -6.20
C GLY A 100 2.46 -6.79 -6.57
N LEU A 101 1.75 -5.78 -6.08
CA LEU A 101 2.13 -4.40 -6.37
C LEU A 101 3.40 -4.01 -5.63
N LEU A 102 3.56 -4.45 -4.38
CA LEU A 102 4.78 -4.18 -3.63
C LEU A 102 5.97 -4.88 -4.27
N HIS A 103 5.75 -6.07 -4.81
CA HIS A 103 6.80 -6.80 -5.51
C HIS A 103 7.21 -6.04 -6.78
N ARG A 104 6.24 -5.58 -7.55
CA ARG A 104 6.54 -4.83 -8.77
C ARG A 104 7.28 -3.53 -8.46
N ALA A 105 6.97 -2.93 -7.33
CA ALA A 105 7.63 -1.69 -6.91
C ALA A 105 8.97 -1.96 -6.23
N ARG A 106 9.31 -3.24 -6.02
CA ARG A 106 10.54 -3.65 -5.34
C ARG A 106 10.60 -3.19 -3.89
N ILE A 107 9.44 -3.14 -3.26
CA ILE A 107 9.34 -2.75 -1.87
C ILE A 107 9.09 -3.96 -0.98
N LEU A 108 8.54 -5.04 -1.56
CA LEU A 108 8.28 -6.23 -0.79
C LEU A 108 9.59 -6.86 -0.35
N ALA A 109 9.74 -7.12 0.93
CA ALA A 109 10.97 -7.70 1.44
C ALA A 109 11.07 -9.17 1.08
N ASP A 110 12.30 -9.61 0.84
CA ASP A 110 12.54 -10.97 0.51
C ASP A 110 12.41 -11.80 1.77
N LYS A 111 11.65 -12.84 1.74
CA LYS A 111 11.46 -13.62 2.90
C LYS A 111 12.74 -14.24 3.37
N ASP A 112 13.61 -14.56 2.51
CA ASP A 112 14.82 -15.22 2.89
C ASP A 112 15.80 -14.19 3.38
N GLY A 113 15.43 -13.01 3.41
CA GLY A 113 16.23 -11.96 3.89
C GLY A 113 17.34 -11.72 2.96
N ALA A 114 17.27 -12.34 1.87
CA ALA A 114 18.38 -12.19 1.03
C ALA A 114 18.05 -11.26 0.00
N LYS A 115 17.84 -10.14 0.30
CA LYS A 115 17.62 -9.28 -0.66
C LYS A 115 18.65 -9.28 -1.55
N GLY A 116 19.68 -9.57 -1.08
CA GLY A 116 20.74 -9.53 -1.96
C GLY A 116 20.52 -10.55 -2.95
N ALA A 117 19.86 -11.43 -2.52
CA ALA A 117 19.69 -12.49 -3.37
C ALA A 117 19.11 -11.96 -4.55
N GLY A 118 18.24 -11.28 -4.29
CA GLY A 118 17.62 -10.84 -5.44
C GLY A 118 18.64 -10.28 -6.28
N VAL A 119 19.65 -10.11 -5.80
CA VAL A 119 20.55 -9.50 -6.46
C VAL A 119 21.22 -10.31 -7.30
N ILE A 120 21.26 -11.28 -7.01
CA ILE A 120 22.01 -12.03 -7.74
C ILE A 120 21.56 -12.35 -8.78
#